data_1398b80feea55eb957b6a9a8249b29b1
#
_entry.id   1398b80feea55eb957b6a9a8249b29b1
#
_cell.length_a   1.000
_cell.length_b   1.000
_cell.length_c   1.000
_cell.angle_alpha   90.00
_cell.angle_beta   90.00
_cell.angle_gamma   90.00
#
_symmetry.space_group_name_H-M   'P 1'
#
loop_
_entity.id
_entity.type
_entity.pdbx_description
1 polymer ?
#
loop_
_entity_poly.entity_id
_entity_poly.type
_entity_poly.pdbx_seq_one_letter_code
_entity_poly.pdbx_strand_id
1 'polypeptide(L)'
;MGAMTSLRVLDCEDIAWFRADPEMPSAARGAAATLARRIGLEGHRASEVALAVTEAATNLQRHATDGALLLRVLRTPDRAGVEFVTVDTGPGIADVEAALADGTSTAGTLGIGLGAVARLADVFDIHSVPGRGTVIAAQFWARGAVAETAGPEPSVASGLTRPISGETTCGDAWAVRVDPGADHDPRSGATPSGSSPEPAILVMLCDGLGHGPMAALAGEAAVKAFRGSTARHPEGLLRDIHTALRGTRGGAVAVARIEPGTQRLLYCGIGNVSGVLLGPDSRNGLLSAPGIVGQQMRSLRTFELPLKPGGALVMHSDGLTERWKADDVPGLLRHTPAVMAGQLLREAGVRRDDAGIVVVKGAW
;
A
#
# COMPACT_ATOMS: atom_id res chain seq x y z
N MET A 1 -9.70 -12.15 27.40
CA MET A 1 -10.12 -10.78 27.03
C MET A 1 -9.02 -10.26 26.13
N GLY A 2 -9.11 -10.57 24.81
CA GLY A 2 -8.11 -10.16 23.82
C GLY A 2 -8.21 -8.64 23.63
N ALA A 3 -7.07 -7.96 23.65
CA ALA A 3 -6.99 -6.55 23.27
C ALA A 3 -7.55 -6.42 21.85
N MET A 4 -8.60 -5.62 21.66
CA MET A 4 -9.07 -5.22 20.33
C MET A 4 -7.91 -4.50 19.67
N THR A 5 -7.23 -5.16 18.74
CA THR A 5 -6.23 -4.52 17.89
C THR A 5 -6.98 -3.45 17.10
N SER A 6 -6.66 -2.19 17.31
CA SER A 6 -7.31 -1.10 16.57
C SER A 6 -6.97 -1.29 15.10
N LEU A 7 -7.98 -1.38 14.23
CA LEU A 7 -7.82 -1.48 12.79
C LEU A 7 -7.26 -0.16 12.26
N ARG A 8 -5.93 -0.05 12.20
CA ARG A 8 -5.27 1.16 11.73
C ARG A 8 -5.07 1.11 10.22
N VAL A 9 -5.77 1.97 9.55
CA VAL A 9 -5.66 2.21 8.12
C VAL A 9 -5.12 3.61 7.90
N LEU A 10 -4.13 3.74 7.02
CA LEU A 10 -3.54 5.03 6.64
C LEU A 10 -4.09 5.47 5.29
N ASP A 11 -4.38 6.75 5.18
CA ASP A 11 -4.59 7.38 3.88
C ASP A 11 -3.23 7.69 3.27
N CYS A 12 -2.99 7.18 2.05
CA CYS A 12 -1.72 7.30 1.36
C CYS A 12 -1.90 8.10 0.07
N GLU A 13 -0.99 9.03 -0.17
CA GLU A 13 -0.92 9.85 -1.39
C GLU A 13 0.45 9.68 -2.01
N ASP A 14 0.53 8.92 -3.13
CA ASP A 14 1.77 8.76 -3.89
C ASP A 14 2.14 10.09 -4.54
N ILE A 15 3.37 10.56 -4.34
CA ILE A 15 3.83 11.88 -4.80
C ILE A 15 4.69 11.73 -6.05
N ALA A 16 5.71 10.87 -6.02
CA ALA A 16 6.61 10.68 -7.15
C ALA A 16 7.40 9.39 -7.05
N TRP A 17 7.66 8.79 -8.20
CA TRP A 17 8.64 7.74 -8.39
C TRP A 17 9.94 8.34 -8.92
N PHE A 18 11.05 8.03 -8.25
CA PHE A 18 12.41 8.35 -8.69
C PHE A 18 13.08 7.06 -9.17
N ARG A 19 13.64 7.07 -10.38
CA ARG A 19 14.40 5.94 -10.91
C ARG A 19 15.88 6.12 -10.60
N ALA A 20 16.61 5.03 -10.42
CA ALA A 20 18.04 5.06 -10.14
C ALA A 20 18.82 5.63 -11.35
N ASP A 21 19.15 6.91 -11.27
CA ASP A 21 20.00 7.66 -12.17
C ASP A 21 20.99 8.54 -11.36
N PRO A 22 21.98 9.18 -11.98
CA PRO A 22 22.97 10.02 -11.28
C PRO A 22 22.36 11.17 -10.47
N GLU A 23 21.24 11.73 -10.89
CA GLU A 23 20.60 12.89 -10.26
C GLU A 23 19.60 12.49 -9.17
N MET A 24 19.20 11.22 -9.12
CA MET A 24 18.19 10.70 -8.21
C MET A 24 18.37 11.09 -6.74
N PRO A 25 19.57 10.95 -6.11
CA PRO A 25 19.74 11.29 -4.69
C PRO A 25 19.43 12.76 -4.39
N SER A 26 19.85 13.67 -5.28
CA SER A 26 19.60 15.10 -5.15
C SER A 26 18.14 15.45 -5.36
N ALA A 27 17.51 14.89 -6.40
CA ALA A 27 16.10 15.10 -6.72
C ALA A 27 15.18 14.56 -5.62
N ALA A 28 15.40 13.32 -5.20
CA ALA A 28 14.61 12.68 -4.13
C ALA A 28 14.73 13.42 -2.79
N ARG A 29 15.97 13.84 -2.42
CA ARG A 29 16.20 14.66 -1.23
C ARG A 29 15.43 15.98 -1.28
N GLY A 30 15.49 16.70 -2.41
CA GLY A 30 14.78 17.98 -2.58
C GLY A 30 13.29 17.81 -2.48
N ALA A 31 12.74 16.79 -3.11
CA ALA A 31 11.32 16.44 -3.03
C ALA A 31 10.90 16.08 -1.59
N ALA A 32 11.67 15.24 -0.91
CA ALA A 32 11.41 14.82 0.47
C ALA A 32 11.44 16.01 1.45
N ALA A 33 12.42 16.90 1.33
CA ALA A 33 12.50 18.11 2.15
C ALA A 33 11.32 19.05 1.91
N THR A 34 10.87 19.19 0.66
CA THR A 34 9.71 20.01 0.30
C THR A 34 8.42 19.39 0.83
N LEU A 35 8.28 18.07 0.69
CA LEU A 35 7.13 17.32 1.18
C LEU A 35 7.02 17.40 2.71
N ALA A 36 8.14 17.18 3.42
CA ALA A 36 8.21 17.26 4.88
C ALA A 36 7.70 18.62 5.38
N ARG A 37 8.19 19.74 4.79
CA ARG A 37 7.69 21.08 5.12
C ARG A 37 6.21 21.29 4.83
N ARG A 38 5.72 20.80 3.68
CA ARG A 38 4.31 20.91 3.27
C ARG A 38 3.34 20.26 4.26
N ILE A 39 3.77 19.19 4.93
CA ILE A 39 2.95 18.47 5.92
C ILE A 39 3.26 18.84 7.36
N GLY A 40 4.08 19.88 7.60
CA GLY A 40 4.38 20.40 8.93
C GLY A 40 5.46 19.64 9.70
N LEU A 41 6.28 18.82 9.03
CA LEU A 41 7.51 18.27 9.59
C LEU A 41 8.59 19.36 9.55
N GLU A 42 8.95 19.93 10.69
CA GLU A 42 9.88 21.04 10.78
C GLU A 42 11.21 20.68 11.47
N GLY A 43 12.21 21.55 11.31
CA GLY A 43 13.48 21.50 12.01
C GLY A 43 14.23 20.19 11.80
N HIS A 44 14.56 19.54 12.92
CA HIS A 44 15.36 18.31 12.94
C HIS A 44 14.67 17.16 12.20
N ARG A 45 13.34 17.04 12.33
CA ARG A 45 12.59 15.94 11.71
C ARG A 45 12.60 15.99 10.19
N ALA A 46 12.45 17.18 9.60
CA ALA A 46 12.57 17.36 8.14
C ALA A 46 13.98 17.01 7.64
N SER A 47 15.02 17.31 8.45
CA SER A 47 16.41 16.95 8.13
C SER A 47 16.64 15.44 8.20
N GLU A 48 16.06 14.74 9.18
CA GLU A 48 16.08 13.28 9.31
C GLU A 48 15.47 12.59 8.05
N VAL A 49 14.30 13.08 7.60
CA VAL A 49 13.65 12.58 6.36
C VAL A 49 14.57 12.78 5.15
N ALA A 50 15.09 13.99 4.97
CA ALA A 50 15.96 14.31 3.83
C ALA A 50 17.24 13.46 3.84
N LEU A 51 17.82 13.20 5.01
CA LEU A 51 18.98 12.35 5.17
C LEU A 51 18.66 10.88 4.82
N ALA A 52 17.61 10.32 5.39
CA ALA A 52 17.22 8.94 5.16
C ALA A 52 16.89 8.67 3.68
N VAL A 53 16.18 9.60 3.02
CA VAL A 53 15.89 9.52 1.58
C VAL A 53 17.18 9.62 0.75
N THR A 54 18.13 10.48 1.14
CA THR A 54 19.43 10.59 0.44
C THR A 54 20.20 9.28 0.53
N GLU A 55 20.27 8.66 1.71
CA GLU A 55 20.95 7.38 1.92
C GLU A 55 20.30 6.25 1.11
N ALA A 56 18.97 6.16 1.16
CA ALA A 56 18.21 5.16 0.40
C ALA A 56 18.42 5.32 -1.12
N ALA A 57 18.35 6.54 -1.63
CA ALA A 57 18.57 6.87 -3.05
C ALA A 57 20.01 6.60 -3.48
N THR A 58 21.00 6.92 -2.64
CA THR A 58 22.42 6.64 -2.89
C THR A 58 22.71 5.14 -2.94
N ASN A 59 22.06 4.36 -2.05
CA ASN A 59 22.17 2.91 -2.07
C ASN A 59 21.59 2.32 -3.35
N LEU A 60 20.41 2.80 -3.80
CA LEU A 60 19.84 2.39 -5.07
C LEU A 60 20.77 2.74 -6.25
N GLN A 61 21.33 3.95 -6.29
CA GLN A 61 22.23 4.38 -7.35
C GLN A 61 23.50 3.50 -7.44
N ARG A 62 24.05 3.10 -6.29
CA ARG A 62 25.33 2.38 -6.23
C ARG A 62 25.20 0.87 -6.40
N HIS A 63 24.13 0.29 -5.91
CA HIS A 63 24.03 -1.15 -5.70
C HIS A 63 22.85 -1.79 -6.41
N ALA A 64 21.84 -1.00 -6.81
CA ALA A 64 20.64 -1.55 -7.41
C ALA A 64 20.77 -1.81 -8.91
N THR A 65 20.01 -2.78 -9.38
CA THR A 65 19.63 -2.91 -10.78
C THR A 65 18.15 -2.53 -10.86
N ASP A 66 17.78 -1.67 -11.81
CA ASP A 66 16.40 -1.20 -11.97
C ASP A 66 15.78 -0.61 -10.67
N GLY A 67 16.60 0.09 -9.90
CA GLY A 67 16.18 0.68 -8.64
C GLY A 67 15.17 1.81 -8.82
N ALA A 68 14.17 1.86 -7.96
CA ALA A 68 13.21 2.96 -7.89
C ALA A 68 12.85 3.28 -6.43
N LEU A 69 12.57 4.55 -6.17
CA LEU A 69 12.10 5.05 -4.88
C LEU A 69 10.76 5.77 -5.09
N LEU A 70 9.73 5.31 -4.39
CA LEU A 70 8.47 6.02 -4.24
C LEU A 70 8.54 6.92 -3.02
N LEU A 71 8.14 8.17 -3.15
CA LEU A 71 7.93 9.11 -2.06
C LEU A 71 6.43 9.38 -1.94
N ARG A 72 5.88 9.31 -0.71
CA ARG A 72 4.45 9.52 -0.46
C ARG A 72 4.15 10.16 0.88
N VAL A 73 2.96 10.73 0.99
CA VAL A 73 2.39 11.22 2.25
C VAL A 73 1.50 10.15 2.87
N LEU A 74 1.63 9.98 4.17
CA LEU A 74 0.73 9.20 5.00
C LEU A 74 -0.10 10.16 5.86
N ARG A 75 -1.39 9.84 6.06
CA ARG A 75 -2.27 10.64 6.91
C ARG A 75 -3.09 9.75 7.85
N THR A 76 -3.25 10.25 9.05
CA THR A 76 -4.32 9.88 9.97
C THR A 76 -5.21 11.12 10.19
N PRO A 77 -6.35 11.04 10.89
CA PRO A 77 -7.17 12.22 11.18
C PRO A 77 -6.42 13.35 11.90
N ASP A 78 -5.41 13.02 12.67
CA ASP A 78 -4.71 13.91 13.61
C ASP A 78 -3.26 14.22 13.24
N ARG A 79 -2.63 13.47 12.33
CA ARG A 79 -1.22 13.68 11.95
C ARG A 79 -0.90 13.24 10.53
N ALA A 80 0.18 13.80 10.00
CA ALA A 80 0.75 13.41 8.71
C ALA A 80 2.18 12.90 8.87
N GLY A 81 2.62 12.10 7.91
CA GLY A 81 3.97 11.55 7.85
C GLY A 81 4.45 11.42 6.41
N VAL A 82 5.75 11.25 6.25
CA VAL A 82 6.39 10.88 4.98
C VAL A 82 6.74 9.42 5.01
N GLU A 83 6.45 8.70 3.94
CA GLU A 83 7.00 7.37 3.72
C GLU A 83 7.77 7.35 2.39
N PHE A 84 8.85 6.61 2.38
CA PHE A 84 9.41 6.15 1.11
C PHE A 84 9.41 4.63 1.04
N VAL A 85 9.24 4.12 -0.19
CA VAL A 85 9.38 2.71 -0.50
C VAL A 85 10.43 2.57 -1.60
N THR A 86 11.47 1.77 -1.38
CA THR A 86 12.46 1.43 -2.40
C THR A 86 12.22 0.03 -2.93
N VAL A 87 12.44 -0.15 -4.22
CA VAL A 87 12.31 -1.44 -4.91
C VAL A 87 13.47 -1.58 -5.90
N ASP A 88 14.21 -2.68 -5.84
CA ASP A 88 15.26 -2.99 -6.80
C ASP A 88 15.37 -4.48 -7.12
N THR A 89 15.99 -4.81 -8.24
CA THR A 89 16.30 -6.17 -8.68
C THR A 89 17.82 -6.47 -8.62
N GLY A 90 18.55 -5.74 -7.79
CA GLY A 90 19.99 -5.86 -7.62
C GLY A 90 20.42 -7.16 -6.91
N PRO A 91 21.66 -7.22 -6.43
CA PRO A 91 22.23 -8.43 -5.84
C PRO A 91 21.57 -8.85 -4.51
N GLY A 92 20.75 -7.98 -3.92
CA GLY A 92 20.20 -8.22 -2.58
C GLY A 92 21.26 -8.12 -1.48
N ILE A 93 20.84 -8.32 -0.24
CA ILE A 93 21.69 -8.27 0.95
C ILE A 93 21.71 -9.68 1.57
N ALA A 94 22.90 -10.26 1.68
CA ALA A 94 23.07 -11.63 2.20
C ALA A 94 22.80 -11.69 3.72
N ASP A 95 23.21 -10.69 4.46
CA ASP A 95 23.02 -10.56 5.90
C ASP A 95 22.46 -9.17 6.21
N VAL A 96 21.13 -9.13 6.36
CA VAL A 96 20.39 -7.89 6.65
C VAL A 96 20.70 -7.39 8.07
N GLU A 97 20.90 -8.29 9.04
CA GLU A 97 21.20 -7.91 10.43
C GLU A 97 22.56 -7.24 10.49
N ALA A 98 23.58 -7.79 9.85
CA ALA A 98 24.90 -7.18 9.73
C ALA A 98 24.87 -5.84 8.97
N ALA A 99 24.04 -5.72 7.92
CA ALA A 99 23.89 -4.47 7.16
C ALA A 99 23.19 -3.35 7.96
N LEU A 100 22.37 -3.69 8.93
CA LEU A 100 21.69 -2.77 9.83
C LEU A 100 22.56 -2.39 11.05
N ALA A 101 23.60 -3.18 11.38
CA ALA A 101 24.54 -2.88 12.45
C ALA A 101 25.45 -1.69 12.07
N ASP A 102 25.89 -0.95 13.10
CA ASP A 102 26.73 0.24 12.90
C ASP A 102 28.11 -0.11 12.33
N GLY A 103 28.60 0.75 11.43
CA GLY A 103 29.97 0.72 10.91
C GLY A 103 30.21 -0.17 9.69
N THR A 104 29.22 -0.81 9.12
CA THR A 104 29.35 -1.68 7.94
C THR A 104 29.28 -0.93 6.60
N SER A 105 29.71 0.35 6.54
CA SER A 105 29.89 1.04 5.26
C SER A 105 31.09 0.48 4.51
N THR A 106 30.84 -0.36 3.52
CA THR A 106 31.88 -0.98 2.68
C THR A 106 32.58 -0.01 1.70
N ALA A 107 32.25 1.28 1.72
CA ALA A 107 32.67 2.22 0.67
C ALA A 107 33.30 3.53 1.17
N GLY A 108 34.05 3.55 2.28
CA GLY A 108 34.97 4.67 2.62
C GLY A 108 34.35 6.09 2.67
N THR A 109 33.04 6.21 2.67
CA THR A 109 32.32 7.48 2.83
C THR A 109 31.74 7.55 4.24
N LEU A 110 31.66 8.78 4.78
CA LEU A 110 30.89 9.11 6.01
C LEU A 110 29.38 8.76 5.86
N GLY A 111 29.06 7.71 5.11
CA GLY A 111 27.71 7.21 4.91
C GLY A 111 27.19 6.62 6.19
N ILE A 112 26.12 7.19 6.66
CA ILE A 112 25.43 6.79 7.88
C ILE A 112 24.80 5.39 7.70
N GLY A 113 24.68 4.94 6.42
CA GLY A 113 24.28 3.58 6.04
C GLY A 113 22.82 3.22 6.34
N LEU A 114 22.47 1.99 5.96
CA LEU A 114 21.10 1.45 6.11
C LEU A 114 20.64 1.41 7.59
N GLY A 115 21.57 1.14 8.52
CA GLY A 115 21.31 1.15 9.96
C GLY A 115 20.83 2.50 10.48
N ALA A 116 21.32 3.61 9.91
CA ALA A 116 20.84 4.93 10.29
C ALA A 116 19.45 5.22 9.75
N VAL A 117 19.12 4.79 8.52
CA VAL A 117 17.74 4.89 8.01
C VAL A 117 16.78 4.18 8.96
N ALA A 118 17.13 2.96 9.39
CA ALA A 118 16.32 2.19 10.33
C ALA A 118 16.13 2.88 11.69
N ARG A 119 17.17 3.55 12.20
CA ARG A 119 17.09 4.27 13.49
C ARG A 119 16.33 5.60 13.41
N LEU A 120 16.37 6.28 12.27
CA LEU A 120 15.69 7.56 12.06
C LEU A 120 14.19 7.38 11.80
N ALA A 121 13.80 6.25 11.22
CA ALA A 121 12.41 5.94 10.91
C ALA A 121 11.61 5.57 12.16
N ASP A 122 10.35 5.95 12.22
CA ASP A 122 9.41 5.50 13.26
C ASP A 122 8.87 4.09 12.97
N VAL A 123 8.75 3.75 11.67
CA VAL A 123 8.47 2.38 11.20
C VAL A 123 9.47 2.07 10.10
N PHE A 124 10.12 0.94 10.21
CA PHE A 124 11.08 0.45 9.24
C PHE A 124 10.86 -1.03 8.97
N ASP A 125 10.84 -1.40 7.70
CA ASP A 125 10.77 -2.80 7.29
C ASP A 125 11.60 -3.01 6.03
N ILE A 126 12.30 -4.14 5.96
CA ILE A 126 13.17 -4.50 4.85
C ILE A 126 13.03 -5.97 4.51
N HIS A 127 12.81 -6.25 3.23
CA HIS A 127 12.89 -7.59 2.67
C HIS A 127 13.98 -7.64 1.60
N SER A 128 14.95 -8.52 1.78
CA SER A 128 16.03 -8.70 0.82
C SER A 128 16.29 -10.18 0.57
N VAL A 129 16.46 -10.53 -0.69
CA VAL A 129 16.78 -11.90 -1.10
C VAL A 129 18.04 -11.85 -1.98
N PRO A 130 19.12 -12.56 -1.60
CA PRO A 130 20.35 -12.61 -2.40
C PRO A 130 20.05 -13.01 -3.85
N GLY A 131 20.57 -12.24 -4.80
CA GLY A 131 20.37 -12.40 -6.24
C GLY A 131 19.00 -11.95 -6.77
N ARG A 132 18.12 -11.42 -5.91
CA ARG A 132 16.76 -10.99 -6.31
C ARG A 132 16.43 -9.54 -5.96
N GLY A 133 17.30 -8.84 -5.21
CA GLY A 133 17.16 -7.45 -4.85
C GLY A 133 16.53 -7.20 -3.47
N THR A 134 16.20 -5.93 -3.22
CA THR A 134 15.77 -5.44 -1.90
C THR A 134 14.52 -4.56 -2.03
N VAL A 135 13.65 -4.64 -1.03
CA VAL A 135 12.53 -3.72 -0.82
C VAL A 135 12.64 -3.16 0.58
N ILE A 136 12.56 -1.85 0.73
CA ILE A 136 12.58 -1.14 2.01
C ILE A 136 11.35 -0.23 2.08
N ALA A 137 10.69 -0.19 3.23
CA ALA A 137 9.70 0.83 3.56
C ALA A 137 10.12 1.54 4.86
N ALA A 138 10.10 2.87 4.86
CA ALA A 138 10.45 3.67 6.03
C ALA A 138 9.48 4.84 6.21
N GLN A 139 8.92 4.99 7.41
CA GLN A 139 7.93 6.02 7.74
C GLN A 139 8.51 7.01 8.77
N PHE A 140 8.18 8.28 8.57
CA PHE A 140 8.61 9.41 9.40
C PHE A 140 7.39 10.26 9.75
N TRP A 141 6.99 10.24 10.99
CA TRP A 141 5.81 10.94 11.48
C TRP A 141 6.15 12.27 12.16
N ALA A 142 5.21 13.21 12.12
CA ALA A 142 5.30 14.40 12.96
C ALA A 142 5.31 13.98 14.44
N ARG A 143 6.27 14.49 15.20
CA ARG A 143 6.32 14.30 16.65
C ARG A 143 5.36 15.28 17.31
N GLY A 144 4.31 14.77 17.96
CA GLY A 144 3.37 15.60 18.71
C GLY A 144 3.98 16.18 19.97
N ALA A 145 3.38 17.24 20.51
CA ALA A 145 3.77 17.83 21.81
C ALA A 145 3.49 16.90 23.01
N VAL A 146 2.65 15.90 22.83
CA VAL A 146 2.36 14.84 23.79
C VAL A 146 3.10 13.59 23.33
N ALA A 147 4.10 13.16 24.11
CA ALA A 147 4.77 11.88 23.88
C ALA A 147 3.74 10.75 24.00
N GLU A 148 3.27 10.25 22.88
CA GLU A 148 2.56 8.97 22.87
C GLU A 148 3.56 7.89 23.28
N THR A 149 3.26 7.21 24.38
CA THR A 149 4.10 6.14 24.97
C THR A 149 4.17 4.89 24.10
N ALA A 150 3.37 4.82 23.04
CA ALA A 150 3.43 3.76 22.04
C ALA A 150 3.88 4.36 20.69
N GLY A 151 4.94 3.80 20.10
CA GLY A 151 5.37 4.15 18.73
C GLY A 151 4.24 3.93 17.70
N PRO A 152 4.37 4.49 16.49
CA PRO A 152 3.37 4.29 15.45
C PRO A 152 3.29 2.81 15.08
N GLU A 153 2.12 2.22 15.27
CA GLU A 153 1.86 0.86 14.80
C GLU A 153 1.79 0.85 13.26
N PRO A 154 2.32 -0.19 12.60
CA PRO A 154 2.21 -0.31 11.16
C PRO A 154 0.75 -0.41 10.71
N SER A 155 0.43 0.16 9.55
CA SER A 155 -0.89 0.03 8.94
C SER A 155 -1.19 -1.42 8.59
N VAL A 156 -2.43 -1.84 8.79
CA VAL A 156 -2.89 -3.17 8.34
C VAL A 156 -3.10 -3.25 6.82
N ALA A 157 -3.06 -2.12 6.12
CA ALA A 157 -3.24 -2.04 4.67
C ALA A 157 -2.26 -1.06 4.04
N SER A 158 -1.76 -1.39 2.86
CA SER A 158 -0.98 -0.49 2.01
C SER A 158 -1.08 -0.93 0.55
N GLY A 159 -1.01 0.02 -0.37
CA GLY A 159 -0.94 -0.25 -1.79
C GLY A 159 0.11 0.63 -2.47
N LEU A 160 0.47 0.27 -3.68
CA LEU A 160 1.39 1.01 -4.54
C LEU A 160 0.77 1.12 -5.92
N THR A 161 0.98 2.28 -6.57
CA THR A 161 0.69 2.46 -7.99
C THR A 161 1.97 2.86 -8.71
N ARG A 162 2.19 2.34 -9.91
CA ARG A 162 3.34 2.66 -10.74
C ARG A 162 2.89 2.92 -12.16
N PRO A 163 3.10 4.13 -12.71
CA PRO A 163 2.75 4.42 -14.09
C PRO A 163 3.60 3.58 -15.07
N ILE A 164 3.04 3.33 -16.23
CA ILE A 164 3.75 2.74 -17.37
C ILE A 164 5.03 3.54 -17.68
N SER A 165 6.03 2.88 -18.22
CA SER A 165 7.32 3.52 -18.54
C SER A 165 7.13 4.69 -19.49
N GLY A 166 7.60 5.88 -19.07
CA GLY A 166 7.50 7.13 -19.84
C GLY A 166 6.34 8.04 -19.42
N GLU A 167 5.41 7.55 -18.62
CA GLU A 167 4.32 8.35 -18.04
C GLU A 167 4.64 8.77 -16.61
N THR A 168 4.01 9.86 -16.17
CA THR A 168 4.10 10.38 -14.79
C THR A 168 2.83 10.12 -14.00
N THR A 169 1.74 9.74 -14.69
CA THR A 169 0.42 9.56 -14.11
C THR A 169 -0.03 8.12 -14.32
N CYS A 170 -0.42 7.45 -13.26
CA CYS A 170 -0.92 6.09 -13.27
C CYS A 170 -2.45 6.08 -13.43
N GLY A 171 -2.97 5.21 -14.30
CA GLY A 171 -4.41 4.97 -14.44
C GLY A 171 -4.99 4.13 -13.30
N ASP A 172 -4.14 3.38 -12.61
CA ASP A 172 -4.54 2.55 -11.49
C ASP A 172 -4.67 3.36 -10.21
N ALA A 173 -5.66 3.00 -9.40
CA ALA A 173 -5.90 3.63 -8.12
C ALA A 173 -6.41 2.63 -7.09
N TRP A 174 -6.10 2.85 -5.84
CA TRP A 174 -6.60 2.06 -4.73
C TRP A 174 -7.07 2.95 -3.59
N ALA A 175 -7.93 2.40 -2.75
CA ALA A 175 -8.37 3.06 -1.53
C ALA A 175 -8.72 2.03 -0.47
N VAL A 176 -8.60 2.46 0.78
CA VAL A 176 -8.97 1.66 1.94
C VAL A 176 -9.66 2.55 2.96
N ARG A 177 -10.64 2.01 3.67
CA ARG A 177 -11.30 2.68 4.80
C ARG A 177 -11.79 1.66 5.82
N VAL A 178 -11.96 2.12 7.05
CA VAL A 178 -12.62 1.33 8.10
C VAL A 178 -14.12 1.61 8.05
N ASP A 179 -14.92 0.55 8.06
CA ASP A 179 -16.33 0.62 8.40
C ASP A 179 -16.45 0.38 9.91
N PRO A 180 -16.87 1.37 10.70
CA PRO A 180 -16.90 1.23 12.17
C PRO A 180 -17.97 0.23 12.69
N GLY A 181 -18.76 -0.34 11.80
CA GLY A 181 -19.89 -1.17 12.19
C GLY A 181 -21.20 -0.37 12.33
N ALA A 182 -22.18 -0.84 13.11
CA ALA A 182 -23.39 -0.09 13.36
C ALA A 182 -23.06 1.19 14.14
N ASP A 183 -23.73 2.29 13.76
CA ASP A 183 -23.59 3.57 14.40
C ASP A 183 -23.72 3.44 15.92
N HIS A 184 -22.61 3.57 16.60
CA HIS A 184 -22.61 3.91 18.00
C HIS A 184 -22.89 5.41 18.05
N ASP A 185 -24.16 5.80 17.97
CA ASP A 185 -24.56 7.15 18.34
C ASP A 185 -24.39 7.26 19.87
N PRO A 186 -23.36 7.96 20.37
CA PRO A 186 -23.14 8.11 21.80
C PRO A 186 -24.28 8.87 22.50
N ARG A 187 -25.27 9.36 21.74
CA ARG A 187 -26.46 10.07 22.24
C ARG A 187 -27.69 9.19 22.31
N SER A 188 -27.70 8.02 21.68
CA SER A 188 -28.78 7.04 21.83
C SER A 188 -28.51 6.22 23.07
N GLY A 189 -29.21 6.50 24.18
CA GLY A 189 -29.19 5.70 25.42
C GLY A 189 -29.81 4.30 25.28
N ALA A 190 -29.82 3.70 24.09
CA ALA A 190 -30.28 2.36 23.79
C ALA A 190 -29.20 1.36 24.15
N THR A 191 -29.44 0.52 25.14
CA THR A 191 -28.64 -0.69 25.39
C THR A 191 -28.71 -1.59 24.17
N PRO A 192 -27.52 -1.99 23.57
CA PRO A 192 -27.51 -2.87 22.43
C PRO A 192 -28.03 -4.26 22.83
N SER A 193 -29.20 -4.61 22.40
CA SER A 193 -29.69 -5.99 22.42
C SER A 193 -29.27 -6.63 21.09
N GLY A 194 -28.19 -7.40 21.09
CA GLY A 194 -27.63 -8.06 19.93
C GLY A 194 -26.26 -7.54 19.60
N SER A 195 -25.34 -8.42 19.25
CA SER A 195 -23.96 -8.10 18.91
C SER A 195 -23.90 -6.96 17.87
N SER A 196 -23.42 -5.78 18.28
CA SER A 196 -23.12 -4.70 17.34
C SER A 196 -22.18 -5.25 16.27
N PRO A 197 -22.41 -4.95 14.97
CA PRO A 197 -21.51 -5.38 13.94
C PRO A 197 -20.12 -4.82 14.21
N GLU A 198 -19.13 -5.71 14.23
CA GLU A 198 -17.74 -5.36 14.48
C GLU A 198 -17.16 -4.53 13.35
N PRO A 199 -16.10 -3.74 13.61
CA PRO A 199 -15.41 -2.97 12.60
C PRO A 199 -14.90 -3.85 11.47
N ALA A 200 -15.01 -3.37 10.24
CA ALA A 200 -14.52 -4.06 9.06
C ALA A 200 -13.60 -3.14 8.24
N ILE A 201 -12.72 -3.74 7.45
CA ILE A 201 -11.89 -3.03 6.48
C ILE A 201 -12.54 -3.17 5.11
N LEU A 202 -12.76 -2.03 4.45
CA LEU A 202 -13.15 -1.97 3.05
C LEU A 202 -11.94 -1.56 2.23
N VAL A 203 -11.69 -2.28 1.15
CA VAL A 203 -10.59 -2.00 0.23
C VAL A 203 -11.08 -2.07 -1.21
N MET A 204 -10.57 -1.18 -2.05
CA MET A 204 -10.88 -1.08 -3.47
C MET A 204 -9.59 -0.97 -4.27
N LEU A 205 -9.54 -1.64 -5.42
CA LEU A 205 -8.57 -1.41 -6.49
C LEU A 205 -9.33 -1.13 -7.78
N CYS A 206 -8.90 -0.10 -8.49
CA CYS A 206 -9.40 0.29 -9.80
C CYS A 206 -8.24 0.32 -10.79
N ASP A 207 -8.41 -0.35 -11.92
CA ASP A 207 -7.57 -0.26 -13.10
C ASP A 207 -8.37 0.56 -14.14
N GLY A 208 -7.94 1.80 -14.38
CA GLY A 208 -8.58 2.71 -15.33
C GLY A 208 -8.23 2.34 -16.77
N LEU A 209 -9.25 2.21 -17.65
CA LEU A 209 -9.03 1.77 -19.03
C LEU A 209 -8.03 2.63 -19.80
N GLY A 210 -6.94 1.98 -20.23
CA GLY A 210 -5.81 2.61 -20.90
C GLY A 210 -4.79 3.18 -19.92
N HIS A 211 -4.02 4.19 -20.30
CA HIS A 211 -2.98 4.80 -19.46
C HIS A 211 -3.03 6.34 -19.55
N GLY A 212 -2.25 6.98 -18.69
CA GLY A 212 -2.10 8.43 -18.66
C GLY A 212 -3.31 9.18 -18.06
N PRO A 213 -3.43 10.50 -18.28
CA PRO A 213 -4.37 11.36 -17.55
C PRO A 213 -5.85 10.96 -17.64
N MET A 214 -6.28 10.40 -18.77
CA MET A 214 -7.68 10.00 -18.94
C MET A 214 -8.04 8.71 -18.17
N ALA A 215 -7.09 7.80 -18.00
CA ALA A 215 -7.25 6.63 -17.14
C ALA A 215 -7.23 7.04 -15.67
N ALA A 216 -6.31 7.95 -15.29
CA ALA A 216 -6.22 8.50 -13.94
C ALA A 216 -7.52 9.17 -13.47
N LEU A 217 -8.22 9.90 -14.36
CA LEU A 217 -9.53 10.48 -14.02
C LEU A 217 -10.56 9.41 -13.63
N ALA A 218 -10.53 8.22 -14.23
CA ALA A 218 -11.40 7.13 -13.83
C ALA A 218 -10.99 6.58 -12.45
N GLY A 219 -9.69 6.38 -12.20
CA GLY A 219 -9.16 5.98 -10.90
C GLY A 219 -9.52 6.96 -9.78
N GLU A 220 -9.33 8.26 -10.00
CA GLU A 220 -9.70 9.32 -9.04
C GLU A 220 -11.21 9.34 -8.74
N ALA A 221 -12.04 9.20 -9.78
CA ALA A 221 -13.48 9.12 -9.61
C ALA A 221 -13.91 7.88 -8.81
N ALA A 222 -13.26 6.73 -9.04
CA ALA A 222 -13.49 5.51 -8.29
C ALA A 222 -13.12 5.68 -6.80
N VAL A 223 -11.95 6.25 -6.50
CA VAL A 223 -11.50 6.53 -5.13
C VAL A 223 -12.47 7.47 -4.42
N LYS A 224 -12.88 8.57 -5.09
CA LYS A 224 -13.84 9.53 -4.53
C LYS A 224 -15.18 8.88 -4.22
N ALA A 225 -15.71 8.07 -5.14
CA ALA A 225 -16.97 7.36 -4.95
C ALA A 225 -16.88 6.33 -3.81
N PHE A 226 -15.79 5.55 -3.76
CA PHE A 226 -15.53 4.58 -2.69
C PHE A 226 -15.49 5.23 -1.31
N ARG A 227 -14.76 6.36 -1.18
CA ARG A 227 -14.65 7.10 0.09
C ARG A 227 -15.96 7.75 0.51
N GLY A 228 -16.74 8.27 -0.43
CA GLY A 228 -18.02 8.94 -0.17
C GLY A 228 -19.23 8.02 -0.04
N SER A 229 -19.11 6.74 -0.40
CA SER A 229 -20.22 5.80 -0.35
C SER A 229 -20.58 5.40 1.08
N THR A 230 -21.88 5.32 1.37
CA THR A 230 -22.41 4.76 2.63
C THR A 230 -22.62 3.26 2.56
N ALA A 231 -22.45 2.64 1.38
CA ALA A 231 -22.58 1.21 1.22
C ALA A 231 -21.50 0.46 2.03
N ARG A 232 -21.90 -0.65 2.62
CA ARG A 232 -21.04 -1.51 3.45
C ARG A 232 -20.66 -2.81 2.76
N HIS A 233 -21.44 -3.24 1.78
CA HIS A 233 -21.20 -4.46 1.02
C HIS A 233 -20.53 -4.18 -0.31
N PRO A 234 -19.63 -5.07 -0.77
CA PRO A 234 -18.88 -4.88 -2.02
C PRO A 234 -19.75 -4.55 -3.24
N GLU A 235 -20.90 -5.21 -3.38
CA GLU A 235 -21.82 -4.94 -4.51
C GLU A 235 -22.42 -3.53 -4.48
N GLY A 236 -22.78 -3.03 -3.30
CA GLY A 236 -23.29 -1.65 -3.13
C GLY A 236 -22.23 -0.64 -3.53
N LEU A 237 -20.99 -0.82 -3.02
CA LEU A 237 -19.86 0.00 -3.37
C LEU A 237 -19.56 0.00 -4.88
N LEU A 238 -19.59 -1.17 -5.53
CA LEU A 238 -19.41 -1.27 -6.98
C LEU A 238 -20.51 -0.55 -7.76
N ARG A 239 -21.76 -0.55 -7.30
CA ARG A 239 -22.86 0.22 -7.95
C ARG A 239 -22.63 1.73 -7.85
N ASP A 240 -22.16 2.22 -6.68
CA ASP A 240 -21.84 3.63 -6.48
C ASP A 240 -20.66 4.05 -7.35
N ILE A 241 -19.59 3.24 -7.39
CA ILE A 241 -18.43 3.45 -8.27
C ILE A 241 -18.86 3.41 -9.74
N HIS A 242 -19.68 2.43 -10.16
CA HIS A 242 -20.18 2.34 -11.52
C HIS A 242 -20.92 3.63 -11.93
N THR A 243 -21.72 4.18 -11.05
CA THR A 243 -22.42 5.44 -11.31
C THR A 243 -21.45 6.61 -11.46
N ALA A 244 -20.44 6.67 -10.62
CA ALA A 244 -19.43 7.74 -10.65
C ALA A 244 -18.50 7.68 -11.87
N LEU A 245 -18.25 6.48 -12.40
CA LEU A 245 -17.40 6.29 -13.59
C LEU A 245 -18.12 6.55 -14.92
N ARG A 246 -19.44 6.76 -14.91
CA ARG A 246 -20.17 7.13 -16.13
C ARG A 246 -19.62 8.44 -16.70
N GLY A 247 -19.32 8.43 -17.99
CA GLY A 247 -18.72 9.59 -18.68
C GLY A 247 -17.20 9.64 -18.63
N THR A 248 -16.54 8.73 -17.89
CA THR A 248 -15.10 8.45 -18.00
C THR A 248 -14.85 7.29 -18.96
N ARG A 249 -13.58 6.89 -19.11
CA ARG A 249 -13.25 5.65 -19.85
C ARG A 249 -13.76 4.39 -19.16
N GLY A 250 -14.13 4.46 -17.87
CA GLY A 250 -14.43 3.32 -17.05
C GLY A 250 -13.18 2.58 -16.60
N GLY A 251 -13.36 1.42 -15.95
CA GLY A 251 -12.24 0.63 -15.46
C GLY A 251 -12.66 -0.78 -15.03
N ALA A 252 -11.67 -1.61 -14.75
CA ALA A 252 -11.83 -2.82 -13.97
C ALA A 252 -11.74 -2.47 -12.49
N VAL A 253 -12.70 -2.94 -11.69
CA VAL A 253 -12.73 -2.57 -10.25
C VAL A 253 -13.07 -3.79 -9.42
N ALA A 254 -12.31 -3.97 -8.35
CA ALA A 254 -12.64 -4.94 -7.31
C ALA A 254 -12.76 -4.26 -5.95
N VAL A 255 -13.71 -4.75 -5.15
CA VAL A 255 -13.95 -4.32 -3.78
C VAL A 255 -13.96 -5.54 -2.87
N ALA A 256 -13.28 -5.42 -1.75
CA ALA A 256 -13.32 -6.43 -0.70
C ALA A 256 -13.75 -5.80 0.64
N ARG A 257 -14.46 -6.60 1.44
CA ARG A 257 -14.80 -6.33 2.84
C ARG A 257 -14.19 -7.41 3.69
N ILE A 258 -13.35 -7.02 4.63
CA ILE A 258 -12.66 -7.90 5.57
C ILE A 258 -13.28 -7.68 6.93
N GLU A 259 -13.80 -8.75 7.50
CA GLU A 259 -14.45 -8.77 8.82
C GLU A 259 -13.59 -9.61 9.78
N PRO A 260 -12.67 -8.99 10.52
CA PRO A 260 -11.73 -9.71 11.38
C PRO A 260 -12.41 -10.54 12.47
N GLY A 261 -13.42 -9.99 13.12
CA GLY A 261 -14.13 -10.64 14.22
C GLY A 261 -14.88 -11.90 13.81
N THR A 262 -15.44 -11.93 12.60
CA THR A 262 -16.08 -13.12 12.03
C THR A 262 -15.15 -13.96 11.16
N GLN A 263 -13.89 -13.53 11.00
CA GLN A 263 -12.89 -14.15 10.13
C GLN A 263 -13.41 -14.38 8.71
N ARG A 264 -14.05 -13.38 8.13
CA ARG A 264 -14.74 -13.46 6.86
C ARG A 264 -14.24 -12.41 5.87
N LEU A 265 -14.03 -12.84 4.62
CA LEU A 265 -13.78 -11.99 3.46
C LEU A 265 -14.98 -12.04 2.52
N LEU A 266 -15.51 -10.88 2.15
CA LEU A 266 -16.44 -10.71 1.04
C LEU A 266 -15.70 -10.02 -0.10
N TYR A 267 -15.78 -10.58 -1.31
CA TYR A 267 -15.11 -10.04 -2.51
C TYR A 267 -16.07 -9.94 -3.68
N CYS A 268 -16.03 -8.82 -4.38
CA CYS A 268 -16.75 -8.63 -5.64
C CYS A 268 -15.86 -7.83 -6.61
N GLY A 269 -15.65 -8.37 -7.82
CA GLY A 269 -14.80 -7.76 -8.83
C GLY A 269 -15.43 -7.80 -10.23
N ILE A 270 -15.12 -6.78 -11.04
CA ILE A 270 -15.51 -6.63 -12.44
C ILE A 270 -14.26 -6.28 -13.25
N GLY A 271 -14.05 -6.98 -14.36
CA GLY A 271 -12.91 -6.78 -15.26
C GLY A 271 -11.73 -7.67 -14.91
N ASN A 272 -10.53 -7.21 -15.24
CA ASN A 272 -9.25 -7.93 -15.15
C ASN A 272 -8.47 -7.65 -13.86
N VAL A 273 -9.10 -7.07 -12.86
CA VAL A 273 -8.48 -6.97 -11.51
C VAL A 273 -8.48 -8.33 -10.84
N SER A 274 -7.32 -8.74 -10.36
CA SER A 274 -7.10 -10.01 -9.67
C SER A 274 -7.08 -9.83 -8.16
N GLY A 275 -7.67 -10.80 -7.46
CA GLY A 275 -7.60 -10.92 -6.01
C GLY A 275 -6.98 -12.26 -5.62
N VAL A 276 -6.19 -12.26 -4.55
CA VAL A 276 -5.58 -13.47 -3.99
C VAL A 276 -5.65 -13.42 -2.47
N LEU A 277 -6.24 -14.42 -1.86
CA LEU A 277 -6.18 -14.65 -0.43
C LEU A 277 -5.03 -15.60 -0.11
N LEU A 278 -4.00 -15.07 0.53
CA LEU A 278 -2.83 -15.81 1.00
C LEU A 278 -3.05 -16.30 2.43
N GLY A 279 -2.70 -17.52 2.69
CA GLY A 279 -2.50 -18.07 4.02
C GLY A 279 -1.09 -18.62 4.15
N PRO A 280 -0.65 -19.04 5.35
CA PRO A 280 0.68 -19.62 5.54
C PRO A 280 1.02 -20.72 4.55
N ASP A 281 0.03 -21.59 4.24
CA ASP A 281 0.19 -22.75 3.37
C ASP A 281 -0.85 -22.78 2.22
N SER A 282 -1.43 -21.64 1.86
CA SER A 282 -2.51 -21.61 0.86
C SER A 282 -2.51 -20.31 0.05
N ARG A 283 -2.92 -20.45 -1.21
CA ARG A 283 -3.15 -19.35 -2.15
C ARG A 283 -4.47 -19.59 -2.86
N ASN A 284 -5.47 -18.74 -2.59
CA ASN A 284 -6.79 -18.83 -3.17
C ASN A 284 -7.03 -17.63 -4.09
N GLY A 285 -7.21 -17.86 -5.40
CA GLY A 285 -7.60 -16.82 -6.36
C GLY A 285 -9.06 -16.41 -6.16
N LEU A 286 -9.31 -15.12 -6.27
CA LEU A 286 -10.65 -14.51 -6.21
C LEU A 286 -11.06 -14.11 -7.63
N LEU A 287 -12.25 -14.49 -8.03
CA LEU A 287 -12.71 -14.30 -9.40
C LEU A 287 -13.44 -12.96 -9.56
N SER A 288 -13.10 -12.23 -10.63
CA SER A 288 -13.85 -11.07 -11.09
C SER A 288 -14.75 -11.47 -12.27
N ALA A 289 -15.93 -10.87 -12.34
CA ALA A 289 -16.86 -11.11 -13.46
C ALA A 289 -16.46 -10.23 -14.67
N PRO A 290 -16.72 -10.68 -15.92
CA PRO A 290 -16.45 -9.86 -17.08
C PRO A 290 -17.28 -8.58 -17.11
N GLY A 291 -16.67 -7.46 -17.53
CA GLY A 291 -17.33 -6.18 -17.67
C GLY A 291 -16.40 -4.99 -17.55
N ILE A 292 -16.97 -3.80 -17.65
CA ILE A 292 -16.30 -2.50 -17.47
C ILE A 292 -17.18 -1.65 -16.54
N VAL A 293 -16.67 -1.30 -15.39
CA VAL A 293 -17.34 -0.40 -14.44
C VAL A 293 -17.40 1.00 -15.03
N GLY A 294 -18.56 1.63 -15.00
CA GLY A 294 -18.83 2.88 -15.70
C GLY A 294 -19.49 2.71 -17.10
N GLN A 295 -19.40 1.54 -17.70
CA GLN A 295 -19.98 1.25 -19.02
C GLN A 295 -20.95 0.06 -18.98
N GLN A 296 -20.45 -1.16 -19.07
CA GLN A 296 -21.24 -2.39 -19.04
C GLN A 296 -20.89 -3.21 -17.80
N MET A 297 -21.77 -3.14 -16.83
CA MET A 297 -21.70 -3.95 -15.63
C MET A 297 -22.95 -4.84 -15.58
N ARG A 298 -22.76 -6.15 -15.76
CA ARG A 298 -23.85 -7.14 -15.73
C ARG A 298 -24.16 -7.53 -14.25
N SER A 299 -24.42 -8.79 -13.98
CA SER A 299 -24.69 -9.26 -12.63
C SER A 299 -23.45 -9.16 -11.74
N LEU A 300 -23.58 -8.54 -10.58
CA LEU A 300 -22.59 -8.58 -9.51
C LEU A 300 -22.73 -9.90 -8.75
N ARG A 301 -21.60 -10.47 -8.36
CA ARG A 301 -21.55 -11.66 -7.51
C ARG A 301 -20.52 -11.46 -6.43
N THR A 302 -20.95 -11.50 -5.19
CA THR A 302 -20.05 -11.50 -4.04
C THR A 302 -19.63 -12.94 -3.70
N PHE A 303 -18.33 -13.15 -3.58
CA PHE A 303 -17.75 -14.38 -3.07
C PHE A 303 -17.44 -14.20 -1.59
N GLU A 304 -17.68 -15.25 -0.83
CA GLU A 304 -17.39 -15.30 0.60
C GLU A 304 -16.32 -16.38 0.86
N LEU A 305 -15.29 -16.01 1.60
CA LEU A 305 -14.20 -16.91 1.97
C LEU A 305 -13.82 -16.73 3.45
N PRO A 306 -13.40 -17.81 4.11
CA PRO A 306 -12.86 -17.73 5.46
C PRO A 306 -11.46 -17.12 5.43
N LEU A 307 -11.20 -16.22 6.37
CA LEU A 307 -9.86 -15.69 6.63
C LEU A 307 -9.09 -16.69 7.49
N LYS A 308 -7.78 -16.80 7.23
CA LYS A 308 -6.87 -17.63 8.03
C LYS A 308 -5.92 -16.72 8.81
N PRO A 309 -5.70 -16.98 10.11
CA PRO A 309 -4.75 -16.20 10.91
C PRO A 309 -3.37 -16.13 10.25
N GLY A 310 -2.75 -14.94 10.28
CA GLY A 310 -1.45 -14.69 9.65
C GLY A 310 -1.48 -14.61 8.12
N GLY A 311 -2.67 -14.62 7.50
CA GLY A 311 -2.85 -14.46 6.07
C GLY A 311 -2.82 -13.01 5.60
N ALA A 312 -2.99 -12.82 4.29
CA ALA A 312 -3.10 -11.52 3.66
C ALA A 312 -4.03 -11.57 2.43
N LEU A 313 -4.78 -10.50 2.21
CA LEU A 313 -5.45 -10.24 0.94
C LEU A 313 -4.51 -9.40 0.07
N VAL A 314 -4.30 -9.84 -1.16
CA VAL A 314 -3.61 -9.10 -2.22
C VAL A 314 -4.59 -8.86 -3.35
N MET A 315 -4.73 -7.63 -3.80
CA MET A 315 -5.47 -7.28 -5.02
C MET A 315 -4.51 -6.52 -5.95
N HIS A 316 -4.53 -6.82 -7.25
CA HIS A 316 -3.66 -6.16 -8.23
C HIS A 316 -4.33 -6.05 -9.61
N SER A 317 -3.90 -5.04 -10.39
CA SER A 317 -4.26 -4.87 -11.80
C SER A 317 -3.51 -5.85 -12.69
N ASP A 318 -3.79 -5.86 -13.99
CA ASP A 318 -3.09 -6.67 -14.99
C ASP A 318 -1.65 -6.16 -15.28
N GLY A 319 -1.27 -4.99 -14.76
CA GLY A 319 0.13 -4.56 -14.67
C GLY A 319 1.02 -5.47 -13.80
N LEU A 320 0.43 -6.45 -13.10
CA LEU A 320 1.14 -7.56 -12.46
C LEU A 320 0.69 -8.89 -13.05
N THR A 321 1.65 -9.76 -13.35
CA THR A 321 1.34 -11.14 -13.79
C THR A 321 0.80 -11.98 -12.64
N GLU A 322 -0.19 -12.83 -12.90
CA GLU A 322 -0.73 -13.79 -11.91
C GLU A 322 0.18 -15.02 -11.67
N ARG A 323 1.30 -15.11 -12.38
CA ARG A 323 2.16 -16.32 -12.37
C ARG A 323 3.06 -16.44 -11.14
N TRP A 324 3.13 -15.41 -10.28
CA TRP A 324 3.92 -15.48 -9.06
C TRP A 324 3.34 -16.51 -8.08
N LYS A 325 4.23 -17.20 -7.35
CA LYS A 325 3.87 -18.18 -6.32
C LYS A 325 4.39 -17.71 -4.96
N ALA A 326 3.82 -18.21 -3.88
CA ALA A 326 4.31 -17.91 -2.53
C ALA A 326 5.79 -18.29 -2.34
N ASP A 327 6.22 -19.38 -2.97
CA ASP A 327 7.60 -19.85 -2.93
C ASP A 327 8.59 -18.93 -3.69
N ASP A 328 8.09 -18.11 -4.62
CA ASP A 328 8.88 -17.11 -5.32
C ASP A 328 9.26 -15.94 -4.40
N VAL A 329 8.54 -15.78 -3.28
CA VAL A 329 8.66 -14.66 -2.35
C VAL A 329 8.76 -15.17 -0.91
N PRO A 330 9.88 -15.84 -0.57
CA PRO A 330 10.03 -16.46 0.75
C PRO A 330 9.92 -15.42 1.88
N GLY A 331 9.16 -15.75 2.92
CA GLY A 331 8.97 -14.88 4.07
C GLY A 331 8.03 -13.69 3.87
N LEU A 332 7.36 -13.58 2.72
CA LEU A 332 6.47 -12.44 2.36
C LEU A 332 5.50 -12.08 3.49
N LEU A 333 4.83 -13.07 4.06
CA LEU A 333 3.86 -12.85 5.14
C LEU A 333 4.45 -12.38 6.49
N ARG A 334 5.76 -12.22 6.61
CA ARG A 334 6.41 -11.65 7.81
C ARG A 334 6.52 -10.14 7.77
N HIS A 335 6.36 -9.56 6.58
CA HIS A 335 6.58 -8.14 6.31
C HIS A 335 5.30 -7.31 6.38
N THR A 336 5.48 -6.00 6.49
CA THR A 336 4.39 -5.02 6.43
C THR A 336 3.71 -5.02 5.06
N PRO A 337 2.43 -4.59 4.96
CA PRO A 337 1.75 -4.48 3.67
C PRO A 337 2.50 -3.66 2.62
N ALA A 338 3.23 -2.61 3.02
CA ALA A 338 4.01 -1.78 2.11
C ALA A 338 5.17 -2.57 1.47
N VAL A 339 5.94 -3.32 2.27
CA VAL A 339 7.03 -4.17 1.79
C VAL A 339 6.48 -5.34 0.97
N MET A 340 5.37 -5.94 1.39
CA MET A 340 4.70 -6.99 0.61
C MET A 340 4.28 -6.49 -0.78
N ALA A 341 3.66 -5.30 -0.85
CA ALA A 341 3.25 -4.70 -2.12
C ALA A 341 4.46 -4.40 -3.01
N GLY A 342 5.53 -3.82 -2.47
CA GLY A 342 6.77 -3.55 -3.19
C GLY A 342 7.44 -4.82 -3.71
N GLN A 343 7.45 -5.89 -2.90
CA GLN A 343 8.01 -7.18 -3.27
C GLN A 343 7.26 -7.82 -4.44
N LEU A 344 5.92 -7.81 -4.40
CA LEU A 344 5.11 -8.35 -5.47
C LEU A 344 5.19 -7.49 -6.73
N LEU A 345 5.24 -6.16 -6.60
CA LEU A 345 5.44 -5.26 -7.72
C LEU A 345 6.80 -5.51 -8.42
N ARG A 346 7.83 -5.85 -7.66
CA ARG A 346 9.15 -6.22 -8.18
C ARG A 346 9.11 -7.55 -8.93
N GLU A 347 8.53 -8.59 -8.33
CA GLU A 347 8.55 -9.96 -8.88
C GLU A 347 7.59 -10.14 -10.05
N ALA A 348 6.42 -9.50 -9.98
CA ALA A 348 5.32 -9.74 -10.89
C ALA A 348 5.00 -8.57 -11.82
N GLY A 349 5.55 -7.37 -11.55
CA GLY A 349 5.22 -6.16 -12.32
C GLY A 349 5.65 -6.21 -13.77
N VAL A 350 4.73 -5.85 -14.66
CA VAL A 350 4.97 -5.73 -16.11
C VAL A 350 5.27 -4.27 -16.43
N ARG A 351 6.35 -3.99 -17.16
CA ARG A 351 6.77 -2.60 -17.47
C ARG A 351 5.98 -1.92 -18.58
N ARG A 352 5.13 -2.67 -19.27
CA ARG A 352 4.39 -2.20 -20.46
C ARG A 352 2.98 -1.74 -20.14
N ASP A 353 2.64 -1.64 -18.84
CA ASP A 353 1.35 -1.18 -18.37
C ASP A 353 1.48 -0.41 -17.06
N ASP A 354 0.44 0.33 -16.70
CA ASP A 354 0.24 0.82 -15.36
C ASP A 354 0.15 -0.38 -14.40
N ALA A 355 0.57 -0.22 -13.17
CA ALA A 355 0.55 -1.30 -12.19
C ALA A 355 0.04 -0.80 -10.84
N GLY A 356 -1.04 -1.40 -10.38
CA GLY A 356 -1.64 -1.15 -9.08
C GLY A 356 -1.69 -2.41 -8.24
N ILE A 357 -1.35 -2.28 -6.97
CA ILE A 357 -1.44 -3.36 -5.99
C ILE A 357 -1.87 -2.80 -4.64
N VAL A 358 -2.72 -3.54 -3.94
CA VAL A 358 -3.05 -3.27 -2.53
C VAL A 358 -3.00 -4.56 -1.73
N VAL A 359 -2.45 -4.47 -0.52
CA VAL A 359 -2.30 -5.57 0.42
C VAL A 359 -2.98 -5.21 1.73
N VAL A 360 -3.76 -6.14 2.28
CA VAL A 360 -4.31 -6.06 3.65
C VAL A 360 -3.84 -7.28 4.42
N LYS A 361 -3.25 -7.05 5.60
CA LYS A 361 -2.63 -8.11 6.40
C LYS A 361 -2.74 -7.83 7.90
N GLY A 362 -2.83 -8.88 8.70
CA GLY A 362 -2.67 -8.79 10.15
C GLY A 362 -3.87 -8.24 10.89
N ALA A 363 -5.01 -8.11 10.21
CA ALA A 363 -6.25 -7.65 10.83
C ALA A 363 -7.08 -8.77 11.46
N TRP A 364 -6.69 -10.05 11.29
CA TRP A 364 -7.43 -11.25 11.75
C TRP A 364 -6.53 -12.37 12.25
#